data_97a044d1868da0ef2aac68919fcc7545
#
_entry.id   97a044d1868da0ef2aac68919fcc7545
#
_cell.length_a   1.000
_cell.length_b   1.000
_cell.length_c   1.000
_cell.angle_alpha   90.00
_cell.angle_beta   90.00
_cell.angle_gamma   90.00
#
_symmetry.space_group_name_H-M   'P 1'
#
loop_
_entity.id
_entity.type
_entity.pdbx_description
1 polymer ?
#
loop_
_entity_poly.entity_id
_entity_poly.type
_entity_poly.pdbx_seq_one_letter_code
_entity_poly.pdbx_strand_id
1 'polypeptide(L)'
;MRHQLLAIILGCSLCLANAAMGSDTPDPEVEYLLEFVAGSGCSFHRNGDTHDSADAADHLRLKYSRGGRYVNSADQFIDRLATESSWSGEAYTVTCDGQTRPSGEWLHQALAQYRRENGS
;
A
#
# COMPACT_ATOMS: atom_id res chain seq x y z
N MET A 1 33.73 53.69 -7.77
CA MET A 1 33.45 53.20 -7.85
C MET A 1 32.73 52.42 -7.79
N ARG A 2 32.44 52.01 -7.68
CA ARG A 2 31.90 51.27 -7.73
C ARG A 2 30.99 50.58 -7.68
N HIS A 3 30.64 50.15 -7.59
CA HIS A 3 29.89 49.52 -7.58
C HIS A 3 29.15 48.74 -7.62
N GLN A 4 28.87 48.20 -7.51
CA GLN A 4 28.25 47.48 -7.62
C GLN A 4 27.48 46.71 -7.53
N LEU A 5 27.17 46.37 -7.42
CA LEU A 5 26.57 45.65 -7.39
C LEU A 5 25.70 44.92 -7.38
N LEU A 6 25.41 44.51 -7.32
CA LEU A 6 24.73 43.80 -7.37
C LEU A 6 24.01 42.93 -7.31
N ALA A 7 23.82 42.58 -7.24
CA ALA A 7 23.26 41.81 -7.21
C ALA A 7 22.45 41.05 -7.22
N ILE A 8 22.10 40.63 -7.19
CA ILE A 8 21.40 39.95 -7.27
C ILE A 8 20.70 39.03 -7.14
N ILE A 9 20.35 38.59 -7.01
CA ILE A 9 19.76 37.77 -6.83
C ILE A 9 18.91 37.03 -6.90
N LEU A 10 18.53 36.58 -6.82
CA LEU A 10 17.77 35.93 -6.89
C LEU A 10 17.15 34.97 -6.79
N GLY A 11 16.96 34.53 -6.70
CA GLY A 11 16.44 33.70 -6.61
C GLY A 11 15.61 33.04 -6.66
N CYS A 12 15.29 32.57 -6.61
CA CYS A 12 14.64 31.92 -6.62
C CYS A 12 13.98 31.09 -6.50
N SER A 13 13.66 30.74 -6.33
CA SER A 13 13.04 30.04 -6.11
C SER A 13 12.30 29.25 -6.30
N LEU A 14 12.00 28.85 -6.32
CA LEU A 14 11.32 28.13 -6.53
C LEU A 14 10.84 27.18 -6.32
N CYS A 15 10.84 26.63 -6.27
CA CYS A 15 10.56 25.75 -5.99
C CYS A 15 9.57 25.19 -5.70
N LEU A 16 9.17 25.14 -5.53
CA LEU A 16 8.31 24.77 -5.14
C LEU A 16 7.47 24.02 -5.56
N ALA A 17 7.24 23.81 -5.75
CA ALA A 17 6.36 23.38 -6.24
C ALA A 17 5.92 22.19 -6.17
N ASN A 18 5.89 21.73 -6.25
CA ASN A 18 5.61 20.69 -6.15
C ASN A 18 4.74 20.19 -5.47
N ALA A 19 4.76 20.31 -5.05
CA ALA A 19 3.99 20.00 -4.18
C ALA A 19 2.80 19.39 -4.54
N ALA A 20 2.15 19.80 -5.09
CA ALA A 20 0.88 19.44 -5.30
C ALA A 20 0.62 18.07 -5.65
N MET A 21 1.53 17.41 -5.98
CA MET A 21 1.27 16.18 -6.43
C MET A 21 0.94 15.20 -5.45
N GLY A 22 0.84 15.51 -4.26
CA GLY A 22 0.60 14.59 -3.22
C GLY A 22 -0.54 13.64 -3.43
N SER A 23 -1.50 14.02 -4.20
CA SER A 23 -2.67 13.17 -4.35
C SER A 23 -2.37 11.84 -5.02
N ASP A 24 -1.26 11.75 -5.73
CA ASP A 24 -0.92 10.50 -6.38
C ASP A 24 0.01 9.65 -5.54
N THR A 25 0.37 10.09 -4.36
CA THR A 25 1.26 9.34 -3.50
C THR A 25 0.50 8.20 -2.84
N PRO A 26 0.97 6.96 -2.97
CA PRO A 26 0.31 5.85 -2.30
C PRO A 26 0.34 6.01 -0.80
N ASP A 27 -0.66 5.49 -0.12
CA ASP A 27 -0.68 5.45 1.32
C ASP A 27 0.50 4.59 1.79
N PRO A 28 1.38 5.10 2.64
CA PRO A 28 2.55 4.33 3.09
C PRO A 28 2.18 3.02 3.78
N GLU A 29 1.08 2.99 4.51
CA GLU A 29 0.66 1.76 5.18
C GLU A 29 0.15 0.73 4.17
N VAL A 30 -0.57 1.17 3.15
CA VAL A 30 -1.00 0.27 2.08
C VAL A 30 0.22 -0.26 1.34
N GLU A 31 1.18 0.61 1.04
CA GLU A 31 2.40 0.17 0.36
C GLU A 31 3.16 -0.83 1.20
N TYR A 32 3.24 -0.62 2.52
CA TYR A 32 3.86 -1.59 3.41
C TYR A 32 3.16 -2.95 3.30
N LEU A 33 1.81 -2.95 3.32
CA LEU A 33 1.06 -4.20 3.25
C LEU A 33 1.30 -4.94 1.94
N LEU A 34 1.37 -4.20 0.84
CA LEU A 34 1.64 -4.83 -0.46
C LEU A 34 3.04 -5.45 -0.50
N GLU A 35 4.03 -4.76 0.06
CA GLU A 35 5.37 -5.31 0.16
C GLU A 35 5.42 -6.51 1.11
N PHE A 36 4.66 -6.45 2.19
CA PHE A 36 4.57 -7.54 3.14
C PHE A 36 4.03 -8.80 2.47
N VAL A 37 2.96 -8.65 1.68
CA VAL A 37 2.41 -9.77 0.91
C VAL A 37 3.46 -10.31 -0.06
N ALA A 38 4.08 -9.41 -0.84
CA ALA A 38 5.02 -9.82 -1.87
C ALA A 38 6.22 -10.58 -1.31
N GLY A 39 6.69 -10.19 -0.14
CA GLY A 39 7.86 -10.80 0.47
C GLY A 39 7.56 -11.94 1.43
N SER A 40 6.30 -12.29 1.62
CA SER A 40 5.92 -13.25 2.65
C SER A 40 6.32 -14.70 2.34
N GLY A 41 6.40 -15.05 1.06
CA GLY A 41 6.66 -16.42 0.67
C GLY A 41 5.51 -17.36 0.97
N CYS A 42 4.36 -16.85 1.33
CA CYS A 42 3.18 -17.65 1.66
C CYS A 42 2.39 -17.98 0.41
N SER A 43 1.44 -18.89 0.53
CA SER A 43 0.51 -19.24 -0.55
C SER A 43 -0.83 -18.59 -0.30
N PHE A 44 -1.42 -18.04 -1.33
CA PHE A 44 -2.68 -17.30 -1.22
C PHE A 44 -3.77 -17.99 -2.03
N HIS A 45 -4.96 -18.09 -1.45
CA HIS A 45 -6.07 -18.83 -2.06
C HIS A 45 -7.21 -17.86 -2.37
N ARG A 46 -7.64 -17.90 -3.63
CA ARG A 46 -8.69 -17.02 -4.12
C ARG A 46 -9.54 -17.81 -5.11
N ASN A 47 -10.84 -17.92 -4.80
CA ASN A 47 -11.80 -18.57 -5.71
C ASN A 47 -11.35 -19.96 -6.15
N GLY A 48 -10.78 -20.74 -5.22
CA GLY A 48 -10.35 -22.10 -5.50
C GLY A 48 -8.97 -22.23 -6.10
N ASP A 49 -8.32 -21.11 -6.42
CA ASP A 49 -6.98 -21.13 -7.00
C ASP A 49 -5.94 -20.74 -5.96
N THR A 50 -4.75 -21.28 -6.11
CA THR A 50 -3.62 -20.95 -5.24
C THR A 50 -2.63 -20.09 -6.02
N HIS A 51 -2.18 -19.02 -5.39
CA HIS A 51 -1.25 -18.07 -5.98
C HIS A 51 -0.05 -17.90 -5.07
N ASP A 52 1.12 -17.64 -5.65
CA ASP A 52 2.29 -17.35 -4.84
C ASP A 52 2.21 -15.89 -4.36
N SER A 53 3.16 -15.51 -3.51
CA SER A 53 3.12 -14.19 -2.88
C SER A 53 3.29 -13.05 -3.88
N ALA A 54 4.09 -13.23 -4.92
CA ALA A 54 4.26 -12.19 -5.93
C ALA A 54 2.96 -11.96 -6.70
N ASP A 55 2.31 -13.04 -7.11
CA ASP A 55 1.03 -12.94 -7.82
C ASP A 55 -0.05 -12.33 -6.94
N ALA A 56 -0.06 -12.70 -5.66
CA ALA A 56 -1.05 -12.16 -4.73
C ALA A 56 -0.87 -10.65 -4.57
N ALA A 57 0.37 -10.20 -4.42
CA ALA A 57 0.65 -8.77 -4.31
C ALA A 57 0.24 -8.02 -5.57
N ASP A 58 0.55 -8.58 -6.74
CA ASP A 58 0.16 -7.96 -8.00
C ASP A 58 -1.35 -7.83 -8.13
N HIS A 59 -2.07 -8.86 -7.71
CA HIS A 59 -3.54 -8.82 -7.73
C HIS A 59 -4.07 -7.72 -6.81
N LEU A 60 -3.52 -7.59 -5.62
CA LEU A 60 -3.93 -6.54 -4.69
C LEU A 60 -3.57 -5.15 -5.19
N ARG A 61 -2.42 -5.00 -5.84
CA ARG A 61 -2.06 -3.72 -6.47
C ARG A 61 -3.06 -3.36 -7.56
N LEU A 62 -3.49 -4.33 -8.34
CA LEU A 62 -4.47 -4.09 -9.37
C LEU A 62 -5.80 -3.66 -8.75
N LYS A 63 -6.25 -4.34 -7.71
CA LYS A 63 -7.48 -3.96 -7.02
C LYS A 63 -7.37 -2.55 -6.45
N TYR A 64 -6.21 -2.21 -5.88
CA TYR A 64 -6.00 -0.88 -5.32
C TYR A 64 -5.99 0.19 -6.41
N SER A 65 -5.40 -0.12 -7.58
CA SER A 65 -5.38 0.84 -8.68
C SER A 65 -6.79 1.11 -9.21
N ARG A 66 -7.67 0.13 -9.13
CA ARG A 66 -9.04 0.26 -9.65
C ARG A 66 -10.02 0.78 -8.62
N GLY A 67 -9.85 0.40 -7.36
CA GLY A 67 -10.80 0.72 -6.30
C GLY A 67 -10.26 1.63 -5.21
N GLY A 68 -9.03 2.10 -5.32
CA GLY A 68 -8.40 2.85 -4.24
C GLY A 68 -9.10 4.14 -3.89
N ARG A 69 -9.82 4.74 -4.85
CA ARG A 69 -10.56 5.98 -4.55
C ARG A 69 -11.70 5.77 -3.58
N TYR A 70 -12.08 4.52 -3.35
CA TYR A 70 -13.11 4.19 -2.36
C TYR A 70 -12.51 3.76 -1.03
N VAL A 71 -11.19 3.93 -0.88
CA VAL A 71 -10.45 3.47 0.29
C VAL A 71 -9.71 4.65 0.87
N ASN A 72 -9.96 4.98 2.14
CA ASN A 72 -9.38 6.14 2.78
C ASN A 72 -8.32 5.80 3.83
N SER A 73 -8.06 4.52 4.05
CA SER A 73 -7.08 4.09 5.04
C SER A 73 -6.62 2.68 4.73
N ALA A 74 -5.53 2.27 5.38
CA ALA A 74 -5.05 0.90 5.22
C ALA A 74 -6.05 -0.10 5.77
N ASP A 75 -6.75 0.25 6.86
CA ASP A 75 -7.81 -0.62 7.37
C ASP A 75 -8.90 -0.85 6.33
N GLN A 76 -9.30 0.21 5.64
CA GLN A 76 -10.30 0.06 4.58
C GLN A 76 -9.76 -0.71 3.39
N PHE A 77 -8.47 -0.52 3.06
CA PHE A 77 -7.85 -1.32 2.01
C PHE A 77 -7.99 -2.81 2.33
N ILE A 78 -7.68 -3.20 3.56
CA ILE A 78 -7.81 -4.59 3.96
C ILE A 78 -9.26 -5.04 3.84
N ASP A 79 -10.16 -4.30 4.48
CA ASP A 79 -11.56 -4.73 4.59
C ASP A 79 -12.29 -4.74 3.26
N ARG A 80 -11.98 -3.80 2.39
CA ARG A 80 -12.73 -3.64 1.14
C ARG A 80 -12.08 -4.31 -0.06
N LEU A 81 -10.76 -4.48 -0.05
CA LEU A 81 -10.06 -4.99 -1.21
C LEU A 81 -9.29 -6.28 -0.98
N ALA A 82 -8.89 -6.57 0.25
CA ALA A 82 -7.95 -7.65 0.53
C ALA A 82 -8.54 -8.78 1.38
N THR A 83 -9.82 -8.74 1.69
CA THR A 83 -10.45 -9.72 2.55
C THR A 83 -11.20 -10.79 1.77
N GLU A 84 -11.81 -10.40 0.67
CA GLU A 84 -12.61 -11.36 -0.11
C GLU A 84 -12.63 -10.95 -1.58
N SER A 85 -13.02 -11.91 -2.41
CA SER A 85 -13.15 -11.67 -3.84
C SER A 85 -14.27 -10.66 -4.09
N SER A 86 -13.96 -9.63 -4.84
CA SER A 86 -14.97 -8.63 -5.24
C SER A 86 -16.00 -9.24 -6.18
N TRP A 87 -15.64 -10.35 -6.80
CA TRP A 87 -16.52 -11.02 -7.75
C TRP A 87 -17.45 -12.03 -7.08
N SER A 88 -16.91 -12.90 -6.23
CA SER A 88 -17.69 -14.01 -5.66
C SER A 88 -18.07 -13.80 -4.20
N GLY A 89 -17.39 -12.89 -3.51
CA GLY A 89 -17.59 -12.72 -2.07
C GLY A 89 -16.88 -13.77 -1.24
N GLU A 90 -16.16 -14.70 -1.88
CA GLU A 90 -15.47 -15.75 -1.14
C GLU A 90 -14.26 -15.19 -0.45
N ALA A 91 -14.05 -15.57 0.81
CA ALA A 91 -12.95 -15.07 1.60
C ALA A 91 -11.60 -15.51 1.03
N TYR A 92 -10.65 -14.59 1.03
CA TYR A 92 -9.26 -14.94 0.72
C TYR A 92 -8.64 -15.57 1.95
N THR A 93 -7.79 -16.56 1.73
CA THR A 93 -7.02 -17.16 2.82
C THR A 93 -5.55 -17.18 2.44
N VAL A 94 -4.71 -17.28 3.45
CA VAL A 94 -3.27 -17.34 3.27
C VAL A 94 -2.73 -18.49 4.08
N THR A 95 -1.79 -19.24 3.50
CA THR A 95 -1.11 -20.34 4.17
C THR A 95 0.36 -19.98 4.31
N CYS A 96 0.81 -19.87 5.57
CA CYS A 96 2.20 -19.61 5.90
C CYS A 96 2.64 -20.67 6.88
N ASP A 97 3.80 -21.31 6.61
CA ASP A 97 4.35 -22.31 7.52
C ASP A 97 3.33 -23.39 7.89
N GLY A 98 2.55 -23.80 6.91
CA GLY A 98 1.56 -24.85 7.09
C GLY A 98 0.28 -24.45 7.77
N GLN A 99 0.12 -23.19 8.15
CA GLN A 99 -1.10 -22.73 8.79
C GLN A 99 -1.89 -21.82 7.85
N THR A 100 -3.17 -22.07 7.73
CA THR A 100 -4.07 -21.30 6.87
C THR A 100 -4.97 -20.42 7.73
N ARG A 101 -5.12 -19.18 7.33
CA ARG A 101 -5.92 -18.21 8.06
C ARG A 101 -6.54 -17.19 7.11
N PRO A 102 -7.59 -16.50 7.53
CA PRO A 102 -8.17 -15.44 6.69
C PRO A 102 -7.14 -14.36 6.38
N SER A 103 -7.06 -13.95 5.12
CA SER A 103 -6.11 -12.92 4.71
C SER A 103 -6.35 -11.59 5.40
N GLY A 104 -7.61 -11.21 5.59
CA GLY A 104 -7.92 -9.95 6.26
C GLY A 104 -7.37 -9.91 7.68
N GLU A 105 -7.55 -11.00 8.42
CA GLU A 105 -7.04 -11.10 9.79
C GLU A 105 -5.52 -11.00 9.82
N TRP A 106 -4.88 -11.75 8.91
CA TRP A 106 -3.43 -11.78 8.81
C TRP A 106 -2.88 -10.38 8.48
N LEU A 107 -3.54 -9.68 7.57
CA LEU A 107 -3.12 -8.33 7.18
C LEU A 107 -3.35 -7.31 8.28
N HIS A 108 -4.45 -7.42 9.02
CA HIS A 108 -4.68 -6.52 10.16
C HIS A 108 -3.62 -6.71 11.23
N GLN A 109 -3.16 -7.93 11.45
CA GLN A 109 -2.07 -8.18 12.39
C GLN A 109 -0.77 -7.54 11.90
N ALA A 110 -0.48 -7.67 10.61
CA ALA A 110 0.71 -7.04 10.03
C ALA A 110 0.66 -5.52 10.17
N LEU A 111 -0.51 -4.94 9.92
CA LEU A 111 -0.69 -3.50 10.03
C LEU A 111 -0.49 -3.03 11.48
N ALA A 112 -1.04 -3.77 12.42
CA ALA A 112 -0.87 -3.44 13.83
C ALA A 112 0.61 -3.49 14.24
N GLN A 113 1.33 -4.48 13.77
CA GLN A 113 2.75 -4.61 14.05
C GLN A 113 3.53 -3.44 13.44
N TYR A 114 3.22 -3.09 12.20
CA TYR A 114 3.87 -1.97 11.52
C TYR A 114 3.64 -0.67 12.31
N ARG A 115 2.43 -0.45 12.78
CA ARG A 115 2.10 0.76 13.53
C ARG A 115 2.83 0.81 14.87
N ARG A 116 2.95 -0.32 15.55
CA ARG A 116 3.71 -0.37 16.80
C ARG A 116 5.18 -0.01 16.56
N GLU A 117 5.74 -0.46 15.46
CA GLU A 117 7.15 -0.22 15.16
C GLU A 117 7.40 1.17 14.61
N ASN A 118 6.40 1.83 14.07
CA ASN A 118 6.56 3.13 13.42
C ASN A 118 5.82 4.26 14.14
N GLY A 119 5.32 4.01 15.32
CA GLY A 119 4.77 5.06 16.18
C GLY A 119 3.42 5.59 15.77
N SER A 120 2.63 4.82 15.04
CA SER A 120 1.31 5.33 14.64
C SER A 120 0.15 4.45 15.08
#